data_b4f8c8e32b93e57ea327b6a75348ff3c
#
_entry.id   b4f8c8e32b93e57ea327b6a75348ff3c
#
_cell.length_a   1.000
_cell.length_b   1.000
_cell.length_c   1.000
_cell.angle_alpha   90.00
_cell.angle_beta   90.00
_cell.angle_gamma   90.00
#
_symmetry.space_group_name_H-M   'P 1'
#
loop_
_entity.id
_entity.type
_entity.pdbx_description
1 polymer ?
#
loop_
_entity_poly.entity_id
_entity_poly.type
_entity_poly.pdbx_seq_one_letter_code
_entity_poly.pdbx_strand_id
1 'polypeptide(L)'
;MHINYDEIISVENLLTSWQEFLRGKRKRRDVIAFSMHFMDNILDLRCALAKKAYRHGPYRAFKINDPKPREIHKASVRDRLVHHVIYRALYSCVDRTFVYDSYSCRREKGTHKAVNRFRILARKLSLNNTRTIWVLKCDIRKFFANIDHAILKNILKRLIGDADVLWLLGQVIDSFNTKNKPG
;
A
#
# COMPACT_ATOMS: atom_id res chain seq x y z
N MET A 1 -7.46 -14.16 13.31
CA MET A 1 -8.44 -13.25 12.66
C MET A 1 -8.65 -13.79 11.26
N HIS A 2 -9.88 -14.17 10.94
CA HIS A 2 -10.20 -14.75 9.64
C HIS A 2 -10.34 -13.61 8.64
N ILE A 3 -9.47 -13.53 7.64
CA ILE A 3 -9.62 -12.62 6.50
C ILE A 3 -10.47 -13.40 5.49
N ASN A 4 -11.66 -12.88 5.18
CA ASN A 4 -12.60 -13.52 4.26
C ASN A 4 -12.64 -12.73 2.94
N TYR A 5 -12.40 -13.43 1.83
CA TYR A 5 -12.40 -12.83 0.50
C TYR A 5 -13.75 -12.20 0.14
N ASP A 6 -14.87 -12.87 0.45
CA ASP A 6 -16.21 -12.37 0.11
C ASP A 6 -16.54 -11.07 0.85
N GLU A 7 -16.09 -10.92 2.10
CA GLU A 7 -16.18 -9.66 2.83
C GLU A 7 -15.35 -8.55 2.18
N ILE A 8 -14.16 -8.88 1.70
CA ILE A 8 -13.27 -7.92 1.03
C ILE A 8 -13.92 -7.35 -0.21
N ILE A 9 -14.55 -8.21 -1.04
CA ILE A 9 -15.16 -7.82 -2.32
C ILE A 9 -16.64 -7.41 -2.20
N SER A 10 -17.21 -7.36 -0.99
CA SER A 10 -18.59 -6.94 -0.77
C SER A 10 -18.82 -5.51 -1.26
N VAL A 11 -20.04 -5.23 -1.73
CA VAL A 11 -20.40 -3.87 -2.21
C VAL A 11 -20.19 -2.85 -1.09
N GLU A 12 -20.60 -3.19 0.13
CA GLU A 12 -20.47 -2.32 1.32
C GLU A 12 -18.99 -1.97 1.59
N ASN A 13 -18.09 -2.94 1.48
CA ASN A 13 -16.67 -2.70 1.70
C ASN A 13 -16.06 -1.89 0.56
N LEU A 14 -16.47 -2.12 -0.69
CA LEU A 14 -16.06 -1.32 -1.85
C LEU A 14 -16.51 0.13 -1.72
N LEU A 15 -17.76 0.37 -1.31
CA LEU A 15 -18.29 1.71 -1.08
C LEU A 15 -17.57 2.43 0.05
N THR A 16 -17.35 1.76 1.17
CA THR A 16 -16.62 2.32 2.32
C THR A 16 -15.17 2.65 1.92
N SER A 17 -14.52 1.73 1.21
CA SER A 17 -13.16 1.92 0.70
C SER A 17 -13.08 3.09 -0.29
N TRP A 18 -14.10 3.28 -1.11
CA TRP A 18 -14.18 4.43 -2.01
C TRP A 18 -14.25 5.76 -1.25
N GLN A 19 -15.11 5.84 -0.24
CA GLN A 19 -15.21 7.05 0.58
C GLN A 19 -13.89 7.42 1.26
N GLU A 20 -13.18 6.44 1.79
CA GLU A 20 -11.85 6.65 2.36
C GLU A 20 -10.82 7.05 1.29
N PHE A 21 -10.85 6.39 0.13
CA PHE A 21 -9.97 6.68 -1.00
C PHE A 21 -10.14 8.12 -1.51
N LEU A 22 -11.36 8.67 -1.47
CA LEU A 22 -11.66 10.04 -1.91
C LEU A 22 -11.02 11.13 -1.07
N ARG A 23 -10.57 10.85 0.16
CA ARG A 23 -9.96 11.86 1.05
C ARG A 23 -8.76 12.52 0.37
N GLY A 24 -8.85 13.83 0.16
CA GLY A 24 -7.83 14.64 -0.51
C GLY A 24 -7.66 14.38 -2.02
N LYS A 25 -8.60 13.63 -2.66
CA LYS A 25 -8.48 13.26 -4.07
C LYS A 25 -9.71 13.65 -4.93
N ARG A 26 -10.77 14.18 -4.33
CA ARG A 26 -12.06 14.48 -5.02
C ARG A 26 -11.91 15.38 -6.26
N LYS A 27 -10.96 16.32 -6.24
CA LYS A 27 -10.72 17.28 -7.35
C LYS A 27 -9.81 16.74 -8.46
N ARG A 28 -9.32 15.50 -8.38
CA ARG A 28 -8.45 14.93 -9.41
C ARG A 28 -9.26 14.50 -10.62
N ARG A 29 -8.85 14.89 -11.82
CA ARG A 29 -9.59 14.63 -13.08
C ARG A 29 -9.93 13.16 -13.28
N ASP A 30 -8.98 12.25 -13.03
CA ASP A 30 -9.19 10.81 -13.15
C ASP A 30 -10.21 10.26 -12.13
N VAL A 31 -10.25 10.84 -10.93
CA VAL A 31 -11.22 10.47 -9.88
C VAL A 31 -12.61 11.00 -10.23
N ILE A 32 -12.72 12.24 -10.76
CA ILE A 32 -13.98 12.80 -11.23
C ILE A 32 -14.55 11.92 -12.35
N ALA A 33 -13.76 11.58 -13.37
CA ALA A 33 -14.20 10.72 -14.47
C ALA A 33 -14.71 9.36 -13.98
N PHE A 34 -14.03 8.72 -13.03
CA PHE A 34 -14.50 7.48 -12.41
C PHE A 34 -15.81 7.68 -11.64
N SER A 35 -15.96 8.82 -10.96
CA SER A 35 -17.16 9.13 -10.15
C SER A 35 -18.40 9.36 -11.00
N MET A 36 -18.28 9.78 -12.26
CA MET A 36 -19.43 10.00 -13.15
C MET A 36 -20.21 8.70 -13.43
N HIS A 37 -19.52 7.55 -13.45
CA HIS A 37 -20.10 6.22 -13.64
C HIS A 37 -19.83 5.34 -12.42
N PHE A 38 -20.00 5.91 -11.24
CA PHE A 38 -19.50 5.30 -10.01
C PHE A 38 -20.11 3.93 -9.72
N MET A 39 -21.45 3.82 -9.75
CA MET A 39 -22.12 2.55 -9.41
C MET A 39 -21.80 1.46 -10.43
N ASP A 40 -21.82 1.78 -11.73
CA ASP A 40 -21.45 0.84 -12.79
C ASP A 40 -20.03 0.34 -12.59
N ASN A 41 -19.09 1.25 -12.37
CA ASN A 41 -17.67 0.92 -12.11
C ASN A 41 -17.48 0.03 -10.87
N ILE A 42 -18.27 0.24 -9.81
CA ILE A 42 -18.19 -0.58 -8.59
C ILE A 42 -18.77 -1.97 -8.82
N LEU A 43 -19.93 -2.06 -9.49
CA LEU A 43 -20.58 -3.34 -9.78
C LEU A 43 -19.75 -4.19 -10.76
N ASP A 44 -19.18 -3.57 -11.79
CA ASP A 44 -18.27 -4.22 -12.73
C ASP A 44 -17.01 -4.71 -12.01
N LEU A 45 -16.43 -3.87 -11.14
CA LEU A 45 -15.27 -4.28 -10.35
C LEU A 45 -15.61 -5.47 -9.45
N ARG A 46 -16.72 -5.40 -8.72
CA ARG A 46 -17.19 -6.49 -7.85
C ARG A 46 -17.42 -7.78 -8.66
N CYS A 47 -18.07 -7.68 -9.81
CA CYS A 47 -18.30 -8.81 -10.70
C CYS A 47 -16.99 -9.44 -11.19
N ALA A 48 -16.02 -8.62 -11.60
CA ALA A 48 -14.70 -9.09 -12.02
C ALA A 48 -13.93 -9.77 -10.88
N LEU A 49 -14.02 -9.25 -9.66
CA LEU A 49 -13.40 -9.85 -8.48
C LEU A 49 -14.08 -11.18 -8.12
N ALA A 50 -15.41 -11.24 -8.06
CA ALA A 50 -16.18 -12.45 -7.74
C ALA A 50 -15.92 -13.59 -8.72
N LYS A 51 -15.82 -13.27 -10.01
CA LYS A 51 -15.52 -14.26 -11.07
C LYS A 51 -14.03 -14.58 -11.21
N LYS A 52 -13.14 -14.04 -10.37
CA LYS A 52 -11.67 -14.15 -10.52
C LYS A 52 -11.13 -13.68 -11.89
N ALA A 53 -11.91 -12.84 -12.56
CA ALA A 53 -11.57 -12.25 -13.85
C ALA A 53 -10.84 -10.90 -13.74
N TYR A 54 -10.65 -10.39 -12.53
CA TYR A 54 -9.90 -9.16 -12.31
C TYR A 54 -8.46 -9.30 -12.81
N ARG A 55 -8.04 -8.32 -13.61
CA ARG A 55 -6.65 -8.13 -14.01
C ARG A 55 -6.26 -6.69 -13.70
N HIS A 56 -5.11 -6.52 -13.11
CA HIS A 56 -4.56 -5.19 -12.85
C HIS A 56 -4.17 -4.54 -14.19
N GLY A 57 -4.59 -3.30 -14.39
CA GLY A 57 -4.25 -2.53 -15.59
C GLY A 57 -2.81 -2.02 -15.60
N PRO A 58 -2.37 -1.44 -16.72
CA PRO A 58 -1.03 -0.89 -16.85
C PRO A 58 -0.84 0.36 -15.96
N TYR A 59 0.41 0.61 -15.57
CA TYR A 59 0.80 1.83 -14.89
C TYR A 59 1.11 2.93 -15.89
N ARG A 60 0.68 4.16 -15.58
CA ARG A 60 1.12 5.36 -16.28
C ARG A 60 2.37 5.90 -15.60
N ALA A 61 3.50 5.86 -16.29
CA ALA A 61 4.75 6.42 -15.81
C ALA A 61 4.83 7.93 -16.12
N PHE A 62 5.35 8.71 -15.17
CA PHE A 62 5.70 10.11 -15.35
C PHE A 62 6.81 10.51 -14.37
N LYS A 63 7.56 11.55 -14.72
CA LYS A 63 8.66 12.06 -13.88
C LYS A 63 8.21 13.28 -13.09
N ILE A 64 8.68 13.38 -11.87
CA ILE A 64 8.58 14.58 -11.02
C ILE A 64 9.99 14.97 -10.58
N ASN A 65 10.26 16.28 -10.46
CA ASN A 65 11.59 16.82 -10.13
C ASN A 65 11.59 17.57 -8.78
N ASP A 66 10.78 17.16 -7.81
CA ASP A 66 10.68 17.86 -6.53
C ASP A 66 10.95 16.88 -5.36
N PRO A 67 11.98 17.12 -4.54
CA PRO A 67 13.22 17.91 -4.76
C PRO A 67 14.27 17.16 -5.59
N LYS A 68 14.07 15.89 -5.88
CA LYS A 68 14.93 15.02 -6.69
C LYS A 68 14.13 14.36 -7.80
N PRO A 69 14.73 14.10 -8.97
CA PRO A 69 14.06 13.36 -10.05
C PRO A 69 13.56 12.01 -9.56
N ARG A 70 12.25 11.77 -9.73
CA ARG A 70 11.61 10.49 -9.40
C ARG A 70 10.72 10.06 -10.54
N GLU A 71 10.78 8.80 -10.89
CA GLU A 71 9.83 8.16 -11.80
C GLU A 71 8.66 7.62 -10.99
N ILE A 72 7.46 8.08 -11.29
CA ILE A 72 6.22 7.69 -10.61
C ILE A 72 5.42 6.79 -11.53
N HIS A 73 5.01 5.64 -11.03
CA HIS A 73 4.12 4.71 -11.69
C HIS A 73 2.73 4.80 -11.07
N LYS A 74 1.77 5.36 -11.81
CA LYS A 74 0.41 5.59 -11.32
C LYS A 74 -0.54 4.55 -11.90
N ALA A 75 -1.17 3.75 -11.06
CA ALA A 75 -2.23 2.85 -11.43
C ALA A 75 -3.54 3.60 -11.75
N SER A 76 -4.47 2.94 -12.46
CA SER A 76 -5.83 3.45 -12.71
C SER A 76 -6.59 3.71 -11.40
N VAL A 77 -7.70 4.46 -11.46
CA VAL A 77 -8.54 4.69 -10.26
C VAL A 77 -9.12 3.35 -9.76
N ARG A 78 -9.56 2.49 -10.69
CA ARG A 78 -10.07 1.15 -10.41
C ARG A 78 -9.05 0.31 -9.62
N ASP A 79 -7.82 0.26 -10.08
CA ASP A 79 -6.76 -0.52 -9.44
C ASP A 79 -6.33 0.07 -8.11
N ARG A 80 -6.24 1.40 -8.00
CA ARG A 80 -5.96 2.07 -6.72
C ARG A 80 -7.06 1.85 -5.68
N LEU A 81 -8.31 1.68 -6.11
CA LEU A 81 -9.39 1.29 -5.22
C LEU A 81 -9.18 -0.14 -4.71
N VAL A 82 -8.80 -1.08 -5.58
CA VAL A 82 -8.44 -2.46 -5.18
C VAL A 82 -7.28 -2.45 -4.19
N HIS A 83 -6.22 -1.67 -4.45
CA HIS A 83 -5.11 -1.50 -3.49
C HIS A 83 -5.60 -1.02 -2.13
N HIS A 84 -6.57 -0.09 -2.11
CA HIS A 84 -7.12 0.44 -0.86
C HIS A 84 -7.97 -0.59 -0.11
N VAL A 85 -8.79 -1.35 -0.83
CA VAL A 85 -9.59 -2.47 -0.28
C VAL A 85 -8.69 -3.51 0.37
N ILE A 86 -7.63 -3.94 -0.33
CA ILE A 86 -6.62 -4.86 0.20
C ILE A 86 -5.95 -4.29 1.44
N TYR A 87 -5.50 -3.04 1.40
CA TYR A 87 -4.88 -2.37 2.54
C TYR A 87 -5.78 -2.39 3.77
N ARG A 88 -7.07 -2.07 3.62
CA ARG A 88 -8.02 -2.11 4.74
C ARG A 88 -8.14 -3.50 5.35
N ALA A 89 -8.27 -4.51 4.51
CA ALA A 89 -8.44 -5.89 4.95
C ALA A 89 -7.21 -6.42 5.69
N LEU A 90 -6.03 -6.10 5.19
CA LEU A 90 -4.77 -6.64 5.73
C LEU A 90 -4.20 -5.82 6.88
N TYR A 91 -4.58 -4.55 7.00
CA TYR A 91 -3.93 -3.63 7.93
C TYR A 91 -3.84 -4.16 9.35
N SER A 92 -4.94 -4.60 9.93
CA SER A 92 -5.00 -5.07 11.31
C SER A 92 -4.19 -6.34 11.56
N CYS A 93 -4.05 -7.19 10.55
CA CYS A 93 -3.26 -8.41 10.61
C CYS A 93 -1.76 -8.08 10.53
N VAL A 94 -1.37 -7.29 9.53
CA VAL A 94 0.03 -6.95 9.25
C VAL A 94 0.61 -5.98 10.28
N ASP A 95 -0.18 -5.01 10.76
CA ASP A 95 0.28 -4.01 11.74
C ASP A 95 0.81 -4.64 13.04
N ARG A 96 0.26 -5.77 13.46
CA ARG A 96 0.69 -6.52 14.66
C ARG A 96 2.06 -7.17 14.50
N THR A 97 2.51 -7.40 13.26
CA THR A 97 3.82 -8.02 12.99
C THR A 97 4.96 -7.01 12.97
N PHE A 98 4.65 -5.71 12.90
CA PHE A 98 5.68 -4.68 12.85
C PHE A 98 6.33 -4.45 14.21
N VAL A 99 7.64 -4.20 14.19
CA VAL A 99 8.35 -3.76 15.38
C VAL A 99 7.78 -2.47 15.94
N TYR A 100 7.86 -2.29 17.26
CA TYR A 100 7.25 -1.15 17.94
C TYR A 100 7.65 0.20 17.32
N ASP A 101 8.93 0.38 16.99
CA ASP A 101 9.48 1.64 16.46
C ASP A 101 9.36 1.78 14.93
N SER A 102 8.44 1.04 14.29
CA SER A 102 8.03 1.29 12.89
C SER A 102 6.97 2.40 12.84
N TYR A 103 7.20 3.45 12.04
CA TYR A 103 6.36 4.66 12.03
C TYR A 103 5.74 4.99 10.70
N SER A 104 6.24 4.45 9.59
CA SER A 104 5.76 4.77 8.24
C SER A 104 4.42 4.08 7.95
N CYS A 105 3.45 4.84 7.43
CA CYS A 105 2.14 4.34 6.99
C CYS A 105 1.32 3.58 8.05
N ARG A 106 1.59 3.80 9.33
CA ARG A 106 0.85 3.20 10.45
C ARG A 106 -0.10 4.20 11.09
N ARG A 107 -1.31 3.73 11.46
CA ARG A 107 -2.29 4.54 12.20
C ARG A 107 -1.69 4.95 13.55
N GLU A 108 -1.99 6.17 13.99
CA GLU A 108 -1.50 6.74 15.25
C GLU A 108 0.03 6.78 15.43
N LYS A 109 0.79 6.50 14.37
CA LYS A 109 2.25 6.66 14.27
C LYS A 109 2.57 7.94 13.47
N GLY A 110 3.54 7.92 12.61
CA GLY A 110 3.90 9.00 11.70
C GLY A 110 5.13 9.79 12.14
N THR A 111 5.52 10.77 11.32
CA THR A 111 6.80 11.46 11.42
C THR A 111 7.01 12.17 12.77
N HIS A 112 6.00 12.86 13.30
CA HIS A 112 6.13 13.55 14.57
C HIS A 112 6.39 12.61 15.75
N LYS A 113 5.68 11.48 15.80
CA LYS A 113 5.92 10.47 16.84
C LYS A 113 7.29 9.81 16.68
N ALA A 114 7.75 9.56 15.43
CA ALA A 114 9.08 9.06 15.16
C ALA A 114 10.17 10.02 15.68
N VAL A 115 10.06 11.31 15.38
CA VAL A 115 11.01 12.34 15.84
C VAL A 115 11.03 12.42 17.37
N ASN A 116 9.86 12.43 18.01
CA ASN A 116 9.79 12.46 19.46
C ASN A 116 10.40 11.20 20.10
N ARG A 117 10.14 10.05 19.53
CA ARG A 117 10.76 8.79 19.98
C ARG A 117 12.27 8.82 19.84
N PHE A 118 12.77 9.30 18.71
CA PHE A 118 14.20 9.48 18.48
C PHE A 118 14.81 10.41 19.54
N ARG A 119 14.18 11.56 19.84
CA ARG A 119 14.65 12.48 20.88
C ARG A 119 14.74 11.82 22.25
N ILE A 120 13.73 11.03 22.62
CA ILE A 120 13.72 10.31 23.92
C ILE A 120 14.87 9.31 23.97
N LEU A 121 15.08 8.52 22.91
CA LEU A 121 16.17 7.55 22.84
C LEU A 121 17.53 8.23 22.85
N ALA A 122 17.69 9.31 22.08
CA ALA A 122 18.94 10.07 22.02
C ALA A 122 19.30 10.66 23.39
N ARG A 123 18.35 11.29 24.08
CA ARG A 123 18.59 11.80 25.44
C ARG A 123 18.94 10.70 26.44
N LYS A 124 18.23 9.57 26.37
CA LYS A 124 18.52 8.42 27.26
C LYS A 124 19.92 7.87 27.04
N LEU A 125 20.32 7.64 25.79
CA LEU A 125 21.63 7.06 25.44
C LEU A 125 22.78 8.06 25.67
N SER A 126 22.56 9.35 25.44
CA SER A 126 23.56 10.39 25.65
C SER A 126 23.63 10.86 27.10
N LEU A 127 22.88 10.27 28.04
CA LEU A 127 22.75 10.73 29.42
C LEU A 127 22.46 12.25 29.47
N ASN A 128 21.34 12.66 28.87
CA ASN A 128 20.93 14.06 28.73
C ASN A 128 21.97 14.95 27.99
N ASN A 129 22.53 14.42 26.89
CA ASN A 129 23.51 15.11 26.04
C ASN A 129 24.89 15.32 26.67
N THR A 130 25.26 14.56 27.71
CA THR A 130 26.59 14.59 28.31
C THR A 130 27.58 13.65 27.60
N ARG A 131 27.09 12.69 26.82
CA ARG A 131 27.92 11.74 26.07
C ARG A 131 27.63 11.80 24.57
N THR A 132 28.67 11.60 23.78
CA THR A 132 28.53 11.38 22.33
C THR A 132 27.82 10.09 22.05
N ILE A 133 26.85 10.11 21.11
CA ILE A 133 26.17 8.93 20.59
C ILE A 133 26.38 8.84 19.08
N TRP A 134 26.40 7.63 18.56
CA TRP A 134 26.48 7.36 17.13
C TRP A 134 25.14 6.94 16.59
N VAL A 135 24.76 7.48 15.44
CA VAL A 135 23.50 7.15 14.75
C VAL A 135 23.84 6.55 13.39
N LEU A 136 23.51 5.27 13.20
CA LEU A 136 23.62 4.61 11.89
C LEU A 136 22.35 4.88 11.08
N LYS A 137 22.51 5.54 9.92
CA LYS A 137 21.41 5.77 8.97
C LYS A 137 21.56 4.82 7.78
N CYS A 138 20.61 3.91 7.62
CA CYS A 138 20.56 2.96 6.51
C CYS A 138 19.37 3.25 5.60
N ASP A 139 19.51 3.00 4.29
CA ASP A 139 18.45 3.09 3.30
C ASP A 139 18.65 2.01 2.22
N ILE A 140 17.55 1.46 1.72
CA ILE A 140 17.59 0.44 0.67
C ILE A 140 17.36 1.12 -0.68
N ARG A 141 18.38 1.11 -1.52
CA ARG A 141 18.29 1.68 -2.87
C ARG A 141 17.25 0.95 -3.70
N LYS A 142 16.31 1.72 -4.31
CA LYS A 142 15.25 1.21 -5.19
C LYS A 142 14.49 0.03 -4.58
N PHE A 143 14.09 0.13 -3.32
CA PHE A 143 13.45 -0.93 -2.54
C PHE A 143 12.36 -1.67 -3.34
N PHE A 144 11.33 -0.96 -3.83
CA PHE A 144 10.22 -1.59 -4.57
C PHE A 144 10.63 -2.28 -5.86
N ALA A 145 11.66 -1.79 -6.53
CA ALA A 145 12.15 -2.38 -7.78
C ALA A 145 12.99 -3.65 -7.55
N ASN A 146 13.47 -3.87 -6.32
CA ASN A 146 14.32 -4.99 -5.95
C ASN A 146 13.62 -6.04 -5.08
N ILE A 147 12.31 -5.89 -4.83
CA ILE A 147 11.55 -6.90 -4.12
C ILE A 147 11.45 -8.15 -5.00
N ASP A 148 11.86 -9.29 -4.45
CA ASP A 148 11.59 -10.59 -5.05
C ASP A 148 10.11 -10.96 -4.81
N HIS A 149 9.35 -11.06 -5.90
CA HIS A 149 7.91 -11.34 -5.84
C HIS A 149 7.62 -12.76 -5.31
N ALA A 150 8.49 -13.74 -5.58
CA ALA A 150 8.30 -15.11 -5.11
C ALA A 150 8.48 -15.17 -3.57
N ILE A 151 9.53 -14.52 -3.06
CA ILE A 151 9.79 -14.43 -1.62
C ILE A 151 8.63 -13.68 -0.93
N LEU A 152 8.19 -12.53 -1.49
CA LEU A 152 7.08 -11.77 -0.95
C LEU A 152 5.79 -12.60 -0.86
N LYS A 153 5.45 -13.31 -1.93
CA LYS A 153 4.27 -14.21 -1.96
C LYS A 153 4.38 -15.33 -0.94
N ASN A 154 5.55 -15.90 -0.73
CA ASN A 154 5.78 -16.94 0.27
C ASN A 154 5.61 -16.40 1.70
N ILE A 155 6.06 -15.18 1.97
CA ILE A 155 5.82 -14.52 3.27
C ILE A 155 4.32 -14.30 3.48
N LEU A 156 3.61 -13.80 2.47
CA LEU A 156 2.17 -13.55 2.55
C LEU A 156 1.37 -14.85 2.77
N LYS A 157 1.75 -15.96 2.12
CA LYS A 157 1.13 -17.27 2.36
C LYS A 157 1.22 -17.76 3.81
N ARG A 158 2.26 -17.38 4.54
CA ARG A 158 2.40 -17.72 5.96
C ARG A 158 1.48 -16.89 6.88
N LEU A 159 1.08 -15.71 6.41
CA LEU A 159 0.26 -14.76 7.18
C LEU A 159 -1.23 -14.88 6.84
N ILE A 160 -1.56 -15.29 5.61
CA ILE A 160 -2.89 -15.28 5.04
C ILE A 160 -3.25 -16.69 4.61
N GLY A 161 -4.29 -17.25 5.25
CA GLY A 161 -4.77 -18.61 4.94
C GLY A 161 -5.76 -18.67 3.78
N ASP A 162 -6.36 -17.54 3.38
CA ASP A 162 -7.37 -17.49 2.32
C ASP A 162 -6.71 -17.47 0.93
N ALA A 163 -6.96 -18.50 0.12
CA ALA A 163 -6.37 -18.67 -1.21
C ALA A 163 -6.83 -17.58 -2.20
N ASP A 164 -8.04 -17.07 -2.04
CA ASP A 164 -8.62 -16.08 -2.92
C ASP A 164 -8.06 -14.69 -2.64
N VAL A 165 -7.79 -14.40 -1.38
CA VAL A 165 -7.05 -13.19 -0.98
C VAL A 165 -5.62 -13.24 -1.52
N LEU A 166 -4.96 -14.41 -1.45
CA LEU A 166 -3.62 -14.60 -2.01
C LEU A 166 -3.61 -14.46 -3.54
N TRP A 167 -4.66 -14.96 -4.22
CA TRP A 167 -4.83 -14.74 -5.66
C TRP A 167 -4.90 -13.23 -5.98
N LEU A 168 -5.73 -12.47 -5.26
CA LEU A 168 -5.89 -11.03 -5.49
C LEU A 168 -4.58 -10.27 -5.24
N LEU A 169 -3.86 -10.62 -4.18
CA LEU A 169 -2.53 -10.08 -3.90
C LEU A 169 -1.54 -10.39 -5.02
N GLY A 170 -1.59 -11.61 -5.56
CA GLY A 170 -0.80 -12.02 -6.72
C GLY A 170 -1.05 -11.13 -7.93
N GLN A 171 -2.33 -10.82 -8.26
CA GLN A 171 -2.66 -9.91 -9.35
C GLN A 171 -2.03 -8.52 -9.20
N VAL A 172 -1.96 -8.01 -7.98
CA VAL A 172 -1.36 -6.70 -7.70
C VAL A 172 0.17 -6.77 -7.71
N ILE A 173 0.76 -7.77 -7.06
CA ILE A 173 2.22 -7.92 -6.98
C ILE A 173 2.82 -8.13 -8.38
N ASP A 174 2.23 -9.02 -9.18
CA ASP A 174 2.75 -9.36 -10.52
C ASP A 174 2.52 -8.24 -11.54
N SER A 175 1.60 -7.31 -11.28
CA SER A 175 1.36 -6.18 -12.16
C SER A 175 2.53 -5.21 -12.23
N PHE A 176 3.37 -5.15 -11.19
CA PHE A 176 4.53 -4.27 -11.15
C PHE A 176 5.80 -5.03 -11.51
N ASN A 177 6.08 -5.17 -12.81
CA ASN A 177 7.28 -5.82 -13.30
C ASN A 177 8.29 -4.79 -13.81
N THR A 178 9.42 -4.64 -13.10
CA THR A 178 10.50 -3.72 -13.49
C THR A 178 11.41 -4.27 -14.60
N LYS A 179 11.30 -5.57 -14.90
CA LYS A 179 12.15 -6.21 -15.92
C LYS A 179 11.69 -5.92 -17.37
N ASN A 180 10.47 -5.43 -17.56
CA ASN A 180 9.93 -5.05 -18.88
C ASN A 180 9.99 -3.53 -19.10
N LYS A 181 11.12 -2.86 -18.86
CA LYS A 181 11.34 -1.54 -19.46
C LYS A 181 11.66 -1.75 -20.94
N PRO A 182 10.85 -1.22 -21.88
CA PRO A 182 11.38 -0.93 -23.21
C PRO A 182 12.51 0.08 -23.02
N GLY A 183 13.66 -0.21 -23.59
CA GLY A 183 14.85 0.62 -23.58
C GLY A 183 14.62 2.00 -24.18
#